data_ea83ef0dab16516a4e6e1b396d65f2df
#
_entry.id   ea83ef0dab16516a4e6e1b396d65f2df
#
_cell.length_a   1.000
_cell.length_b   1.000
_cell.length_c   1.000
_cell.angle_alpha   90.00
_cell.angle_beta   90.00
_cell.angle_gamma   90.00
#
_symmetry.space_group_name_H-M   'P 1'
#
loop_
_entity.id
_entity.type
_entity.pdbx_description
1 polymer ?
#
loop_
_entity_poly.entity_id
_entity_poly.type
_entity_poly.pdbx_seq_one_letter_code
_entity_poly.pdbx_strand_id
1 'polypeptide(L)'
;MRAALLLLLSALLAGQPKPIPRMQAVPEPYQQITFQRDGAELARYHYGPTLERPFFYPLYSPSGRPLTRMGHPRDPQGHSHHNSVWISHKDVNGVSFWEDKNAGRIVHQSLDRLEDEDGRALAVTRNAWLAPGGRTVLEELRTTAVETLTNGEWLLTLQLELSPKDHPVVFGKTPLGPLAVRMAKTIGVNDGGGVVRNSEGGVNESGTLWKRARWVDYSGLSAPDLVEGITLFDHPLNPGHPSVFHVRNDGWMGVAISHEQPLTVPADQKLILRYALYVHRGRPAIESIEKRWQAYAGTR
;
A
#
# COMPACT_ATOMS: atom_id res chain seq x y z
N MET A 1 -78.71 -15.18 -8.61
CA MET A 1 -77.65 -14.34 -7.92
C MET A 1 -76.39 -15.17 -7.81
N ARG A 2 -75.37 -14.88 -8.61
CA ARG A 2 -74.06 -15.58 -8.58
C ARG A 2 -73.04 -14.53 -8.02
N ALA A 3 -72.56 -14.78 -6.84
CA ALA A 3 -71.52 -13.96 -6.22
C ALA A 3 -70.14 -14.38 -6.79
N ALA A 4 -69.47 -13.47 -7.47
CA ALA A 4 -68.10 -13.66 -7.94
C ALA A 4 -67.15 -13.33 -6.80
N LEU A 5 -66.37 -14.34 -6.36
CA LEU A 5 -65.31 -14.19 -5.34
C LEU A 5 -64.03 -13.75 -6.08
N LEU A 6 -63.65 -12.46 -5.93
CA LEU A 6 -62.35 -11.92 -6.40
C LEU A 6 -61.28 -12.30 -5.38
N LEU A 7 -60.45 -13.27 -5.74
CA LEU A 7 -59.18 -13.56 -5.04
C LEU A 7 -58.12 -12.51 -5.43
N LEU A 8 -57.82 -11.63 -4.54
CA LEU A 8 -56.65 -10.72 -4.63
C LEU A 8 -55.39 -11.55 -4.32
N LEU A 9 -54.64 -11.91 -5.36
CA LEU A 9 -53.27 -12.44 -5.23
C LEU A 9 -52.33 -11.28 -4.90
N SER A 10 -52.02 -11.10 -3.63
CA SER A 10 -50.92 -10.22 -3.21
C SER A 10 -49.58 -10.89 -3.56
N ALA A 11 -49.02 -10.53 -4.72
CA ALA A 11 -47.67 -10.92 -5.05
C ALA A 11 -46.69 -10.26 -4.06
N LEU A 12 -46.20 -11.01 -3.09
CA LEU A 12 -45.03 -10.65 -2.31
C LEU A 12 -43.85 -10.53 -3.27
N LEU A 13 -43.50 -9.33 -3.66
CA LEU A 13 -42.20 -8.98 -4.23
C LEU A 13 -41.16 -9.23 -3.15
N ALA A 14 -40.76 -10.47 -2.94
CA ALA A 14 -39.55 -10.81 -2.25
C ALA A 14 -38.40 -10.17 -3.07
N GLY A 15 -37.83 -9.08 -2.56
CA GLY A 15 -36.69 -8.46 -3.20
C GLY A 15 -35.62 -9.52 -3.44
N GLN A 16 -35.14 -9.64 -4.67
CA GLN A 16 -34.05 -10.54 -4.99
C GLN A 16 -32.87 -10.18 -4.07
N PRO A 17 -32.22 -11.15 -3.42
CA PRO A 17 -31.05 -10.88 -2.61
C PRO A 17 -30.02 -10.17 -3.49
N LYS A 18 -29.47 -9.06 -2.99
CA LYS A 18 -28.39 -8.37 -3.70
C LYS A 18 -27.23 -9.35 -3.90
N PRO A 19 -26.67 -9.45 -5.12
CA PRO A 19 -25.49 -10.28 -5.33
C PRO A 19 -24.35 -9.84 -4.40
N ILE A 20 -23.61 -10.80 -3.89
CA ILE A 20 -22.42 -10.52 -3.06
C ILE A 20 -21.36 -9.92 -3.99
N PRO A 21 -20.81 -8.74 -3.68
CA PRO A 21 -19.73 -8.14 -4.46
C PRO A 21 -18.53 -9.07 -4.54
N ARG A 22 -17.88 -9.12 -5.69
CA ARG A 22 -16.72 -9.99 -5.92
C ARG A 22 -15.48 -9.51 -5.18
N MET A 23 -15.30 -8.18 -5.08
CA MET A 23 -14.26 -7.58 -4.27
C MET A 23 -14.83 -7.15 -2.93
N GLN A 24 -14.16 -7.54 -1.85
CA GLN A 24 -14.60 -7.25 -0.49
C GLN A 24 -13.43 -6.82 0.39
N ALA A 25 -13.69 -5.85 1.27
CA ALA A 25 -12.81 -5.47 2.38
C ALA A 25 -13.44 -5.99 3.68
N VAL A 26 -12.99 -7.14 4.14
CA VAL A 26 -13.58 -7.88 5.26
C VAL A 26 -12.82 -7.61 6.55
N PRO A 27 -13.46 -7.01 7.58
CA PRO A 27 -12.88 -6.93 8.90
C PRO A 27 -12.71 -8.33 9.51
N GLU A 28 -11.52 -8.59 10.03
CA GLU A 28 -11.14 -9.87 10.61
C GLU A 28 -10.77 -9.71 12.10
N PRO A 29 -10.83 -10.79 12.89
CA PRO A 29 -10.33 -10.80 14.27
C PRO A 29 -8.89 -10.28 14.36
N TYR A 30 -8.50 -9.81 15.54
CA TYR A 30 -7.18 -9.25 15.85
C TYR A 30 -6.84 -7.96 15.06
N GLN A 31 -7.87 -7.17 14.74
CA GLN A 31 -7.73 -5.86 14.09
C GLN A 31 -6.99 -5.95 12.75
N GLN A 32 -7.63 -6.61 11.82
CA GLN A 32 -7.17 -6.81 10.46
C GLN A 32 -8.31 -6.51 9.48
N ILE A 33 -7.96 -6.18 8.25
CA ILE A 33 -8.89 -6.13 7.10
C ILE A 33 -8.27 -6.94 5.99
N THR A 34 -9.00 -7.94 5.51
CA THR A 34 -8.63 -8.72 4.34
C THR A 34 -9.27 -8.12 3.10
N PHE A 35 -8.47 -7.77 2.09
CA PHE A 35 -8.97 -7.46 0.75
C PHE A 35 -8.98 -8.75 -0.05
N GLN A 36 -10.18 -9.16 -0.50
CA GLN A 36 -10.36 -10.44 -1.18
C GLN A 36 -11.18 -10.30 -2.45
N ARG A 37 -10.94 -11.20 -3.40
CA ARG A 37 -11.71 -11.37 -4.62
C ARG A 37 -12.29 -12.76 -4.65
N ASP A 38 -13.63 -12.88 -4.76
CA ASP A 38 -14.34 -14.17 -4.78
C ASP A 38 -13.90 -15.08 -3.60
N GLY A 39 -13.64 -14.49 -2.42
CA GLY A 39 -13.15 -15.17 -1.23
C GLY A 39 -11.64 -15.47 -1.20
N ALA A 40 -10.90 -15.22 -2.29
CA ALA A 40 -9.45 -15.35 -2.30
C ALA A 40 -8.78 -14.06 -1.82
N GLU A 41 -7.93 -14.18 -0.79
CA GLU A 41 -7.17 -13.06 -0.23
C GLU A 41 -6.15 -12.51 -1.24
N LEU A 42 -6.13 -11.19 -1.43
CA LEU A 42 -5.14 -10.48 -2.24
C LEU A 42 -4.14 -9.72 -1.35
N ALA A 43 -4.62 -9.07 -0.29
CA ALA A 43 -3.81 -8.36 0.67
C ALA A 43 -4.50 -8.31 2.03
N ARG A 44 -3.71 -8.18 3.10
CA ARG A 44 -4.24 -8.00 4.46
C ARG A 44 -3.60 -6.79 5.12
N TYR A 45 -4.44 -5.92 5.66
CA TYR A 45 -4.06 -4.76 6.44
C TYR A 45 -4.11 -5.09 7.93
N HIS A 46 -3.01 -4.89 8.64
CA HIS A 46 -2.87 -5.09 10.07
C HIS A 46 -2.81 -3.76 10.78
N TYR A 47 -3.62 -3.58 11.84
CA TYR A 47 -3.69 -2.32 12.60
C TYR A 47 -3.88 -2.55 14.11
N GLY A 48 -3.41 -3.67 14.63
CA GLY A 48 -3.51 -4.03 16.06
C GLY A 48 -2.81 -3.02 16.98
N PRO A 49 -3.28 -2.86 18.23
CA PRO A 49 -2.80 -1.83 19.15
C PRO A 49 -1.39 -2.06 19.66
N THR A 50 -0.86 -3.28 19.51
CA THR A 50 0.51 -3.63 19.91
C THR A 50 1.54 -3.40 18.81
N LEU A 51 1.09 -3.03 17.60
CA LEU A 51 1.98 -2.77 16.48
C LEU A 51 2.61 -1.38 16.60
N GLU A 52 3.86 -1.24 16.17
CA GLU A 52 4.52 0.06 16.08
C GLU A 52 3.91 0.94 14.98
N ARG A 53 3.36 0.30 13.94
CA ARG A 53 2.66 0.93 12.82
C ARG A 53 1.73 -0.05 12.11
N PRO A 54 0.66 0.42 11.48
CA PRO A 54 -0.13 -0.40 10.57
C PRO A 54 0.66 -0.75 9.30
N PHE A 55 0.43 -1.95 8.77
CA PHE A 55 1.11 -2.44 7.56
C PHE A 55 0.23 -3.42 6.78
N PHE A 56 0.63 -3.72 5.53
CA PHE A 56 0.01 -4.76 4.72
C PHE A 56 0.93 -5.98 4.65
N TYR A 57 0.40 -7.15 4.99
CA TYR A 57 1.07 -8.45 4.87
C TYR A 57 0.06 -9.60 4.98
N PRO A 58 0.15 -10.61 4.12
CA PRO A 58 0.94 -10.62 2.89
C PRO A 58 0.29 -9.82 1.76
N LEU A 59 1.04 -9.57 0.66
CA LEU A 59 0.50 -9.25 -0.65
C LEU A 59 0.66 -10.50 -1.51
N TYR A 60 -0.46 -11.00 -2.06
CA TYR A 60 -0.45 -12.19 -2.88
C TYR A 60 -0.38 -11.87 -4.36
N SER A 61 0.44 -12.62 -5.07
CA SER A 61 0.53 -12.58 -6.52
C SER A 61 -0.74 -13.10 -7.20
N PRO A 62 -0.89 -12.91 -8.52
CA PRO A 62 -1.97 -13.51 -9.30
C PRO A 62 -2.02 -15.04 -9.25
N SER A 63 -0.94 -15.70 -8.84
CA SER A 63 -0.88 -17.16 -8.62
C SER A 63 -1.17 -17.58 -7.17
N GLY A 64 -1.48 -16.62 -6.28
CA GLY A 64 -1.73 -16.88 -4.85
C GLY A 64 -0.45 -17.09 -4.02
N ARG A 65 0.73 -16.65 -4.48
CA ARG A 65 1.99 -16.72 -3.75
C ARG A 65 2.29 -15.40 -3.05
N PRO A 66 2.82 -15.39 -1.81
CA PRO A 66 3.20 -14.15 -1.15
C PRO A 66 4.40 -13.51 -1.86
N LEU A 67 4.25 -12.25 -2.28
CA LEU A 67 5.31 -11.47 -2.93
C LEU A 67 6.14 -10.65 -1.96
N THR A 68 5.67 -10.48 -0.73
CA THR A 68 6.31 -9.66 0.29
C THR A 68 6.66 -10.50 1.52
N ARG A 69 7.47 -9.97 2.40
CA ARG A 69 7.90 -10.59 3.64
C ARG A 69 8.02 -9.60 4.79
N MET A 70 8.02 -10.13 6.01
CA MET A 70 8.38 -9.41 7.23
C MET A 70 9.89 -9.55 7.49
N GLY A 71 10.49 -8.53 8.09
CA GLY A 71 11.87 -8.54 8.55
C GLY A 71 12.92 -8.67 7.44
N HIS A 72 14.12 -9.01 7.84
CA HIS A 72 15.26 -9.28 6.95
C HIS A 72 15.85 -10.67 7.25
N PRO A 73 16.03 -11.56 6.26
CA PRO A 73 16.40 -12.96 6.51
C PRO A 73 17.82 -13.13 7.08
N ARG A 74 18.71 -12.16 6.86
CA ARG A 74 20.11 -12.19 7.35
C ARG A 74 20.33 -11.30 8.56
N ASP A 75 19.38 -10.43 8.88
CA ASP A 75 19.41 -9.53 10.03
C ASP A 75 17.99 -9.30 10.54
N PRO A 76 17.39 -10.33 11.18
CA PRO A 76 16.01 -10.22 11.67
C PRO A 76 15.89 -9.26 12.87
N GLN A 77 16.98 -8.99 13.59
CA GLN A 77 16.96 -8.12 14.77
C GLN A 77 17.12 -6.65 14.38
N GLY A 78 18.10 -6.34 13.52
CA GLY A 78 18.35 -4.96 13.07
C GLY A 78 17.29 -4.42 12.12
N HIS A 79 16.51 -5.31 11.49
CA HIS A 79 15.48 -4.96 10.51
C HIS A 79 14.08 -5.47 10.89
N SER A 80 13.78 -5.58 12.18
CA SER A 80 12.44 -5.93 12.68
C SER A 80 11.35 -4.96 12.20
N HIS A 81 11.72 -3.70 11.96
CA HIS A 81 10.86 -2.64 11.45
C HIS A 81 10.47 -2.78 9.96
N HIS A 82 10.99 -3.78 9.24
CA HIS A 82 10.59 -4.05 7.86
C HIS A 82 9.27 -4.82 7.81
N ASN A 83 8.16 -4.11 7.71
CA ASN A 83 6.82 -4.67 7.83
C ASN A 83 6.15 -4.90 6.47
N SER A 84 6.79 -5.64 5.54
CA SER A 84 6.22 -5.99 4.22
C SER A 84 5.90 -4.76 3.36
N VAL A 85 4.73 -4.15 3.52
CA VAL A 85 4.37 -2.84 2.94
C VAL A 85 3.88 -1.95 4.05
N TRP A 86 4.59 -0.86 4.31
CA TRP A 86 4.24 0.03 5.42
C TRP A 86 4.47 1.51 5.11
N ILE A 87 3.77 2.34 5.86
CA ILE A 87 3.90 3.78 5.85
C ILE A 87 4.63 4.20 7.12
N SER A 88 5.71 4.96 6.97
CA SER A 88 6.44 5.60 8.07
C SER A 88 7.46 6.61 7.54
N HIS A 89 8.10 7.35 8.43
CA HIS A 89 9.17 8.29 8.08
C HIS A 89 10.23 8.35 9.19
N LYS A 90 11.49 8.44 8.80
CA LYS A 90 12.62 8.42 9.74
C LYS A 90 12.70 9.65 10.63
N ASP A 91 12.23 10.80 10.15
CA ASP A 91 12.34 12.07 10.87
C ASP A 91 11.09 12.93 10.64
N VAL A 92 10.22 13.01 11.65
CA VAL A 92 9.05 13.89 11.67
C VAL A 92 9.16 14.79 12.91
N ASN A 93 9.56 16.04 12.73
CA ASN A 93 9.90 16.98 13.82
C ASN A 93 10.91 16.38 14.83
N GLY A 94 11.95 15.69 14.32
CA GLY A 94 12.97 15.04 15.15
C GLY A 94 12.57 13.71 15.76
N VAL A 95 11.33 13.22 15.49
CA VAL A 95 10.85 11.91 15.94
C VAL A 95 10.96 10.90 14.80
N SER A 96 11.63 9.77 15.06
CA SER A 96 11.58 8.64 14.14
C SER A 96 10.30 7.83 14.33
N PHE A 97 9.63 7.53 13.21
CA PHE A 97 8.54 6.55 13.14
C PHE A 97 8.96 5.29 12.39
N TRP A 98 10.25 5.23 12.05
CA TRP A 98 10.81 4.16 11.22
C TRP A 98 11.27 2.96 12.03
N GLU A 99 11.98 3.20 13.13
CA GLU A 99 12.48 2.16 14.03
C GLU A 99 11.37 1.62 14.95
N ASP A 100 11.66 0.48 15.61
CA ASP A 100 10.76 -0.14 16.60
C ASP A 100 11.14 0.25 18.04
N LYS A 101 12.34 0.79 18.26
CA LYS A 101 12.83 1.17 19.61
C LYS A 101 13.13 2.65 19.68
N ASN A 102 12.79 3.27 20.83
CA ASN A 102 13.01 4.70 21.07
C ASN A 102 12.42 5.58 19.97
N ALA A 103 11.30 5.18 19.43
CA ALA A 103 10.63 5.75 18.26
C ALA A 103 9.20 6.18 18.59
N GLY A 104 8.60 6.97 17.70
CA GLY A 104 7.18 7.21 17.70
C GLY A 104 6.43 6.01 17.15
N ARG A 105 5.09 6.01 17.37
CA ARG A 105 4.20 4.96 16.89
C ARG A 105 3.10 5.54 16.00
N ILE A 106 2.68 4.78 15.02
CA ILE A 106 1.49 5.10 14.21
C ILE A 106 0.36 4.19 14.69
N VAL A 107 -0.60 4.77 15.38
CA VAL A 107 -1.67 4.03 16.07
C VAL A 107 -2.99 4.23 15.36
N HIS A 108 -3.64 3.13 15.01
CA HIS A 108 -4.99 3.14 14.46
C HIS A 108 -5.98 3.74 15.44
N GLN A 109 -6.89 4.59 14.96
CA GLN A 109 -7.92 5.28 15.75
C GLN A 109 -9.31 4.77 15.41
N SER A 110 -9.65 4.70 14.12
CA SER A 110 -10.96 4.26 13.64
C SER A 110 -10.91 3.68 12.23
N LEU A 111 -11.87 2.82 11.96
CA LEU A 111 -12.26 2.38 10.63
C LEU A 111 -13.51 3.19 10.24
N ASP A 112 -13.34 4.16 9.35
CA ASP A 112 -14.39 5.11 9.02
C ASP A 112 -15.35 4.59 7.94
N ARG A 113 -14.81 3.80 6.97
CA ARG A 113 -15.58 3.33 5.83
C ARG A 113 -15.03 2.04 5.24
N LEU A 114 -15.94 1.14 4.84
CA LEU A 114 -15.69 -0.01 3.98
C LEU A 114 -16.65 0.05 2.80
N GLU A 115 -16.17 -0.26 1.62
CA GLU A 115 -16.97 -0.38 0.40
C GLU A 115 -16.56 -1.63 -0.38
N ASP A 116 -17.57 -2.37 -0.84
CA ASP A 116 -17.42 -3.60 -1.58
C ASP A 116 -18.13 -3.47 -2.94
N GLU A 117 -17.42 -3.73 -4.03
CA GLU A 117 -17.92 -3.68 -5.40
C GLU A 117 -17.38 -4.88 -6.20
N ASP A 118 -17.88 -5.10 -7.42
CA ASP A 118 -17.42 -6.23 -8.26
C ASP A 118 -15.95 -6.09 -8.71
N GLY A 119 -15.48 -4.86 -8.90
CA GLY A 119 -14.13 -4.58 -9.40
C GLY A 119 -13.18 -3.99 -8.35
N ARG A 120 -13.71 -3.51 -7.22
CA ARG A 120 -12.97 -2.71 -6.25
C ARG A 120 -13.48 -2.94 -4.84
N ALA A 121 -12.56 -2.96 -3.87
CA ALA A 121 -12.89 -2.84 -2.45
C ALA A 121 -12.10 -1.69 -1.83
N LEU A 122 -12.67 -1.00 -0.83
CA LEU A 122 -12.07 0.19 -0.22
C LEU A 122 -12.19 0.14 1.29
N ALA A 123 -11.15 0.60 1.96
CA ALA A 123 -11.14 0.88 3.41
C ALA A 123 -10.59 2.29 3.66
N VAL A 124 -11.28 3.06 4.51
CA VAL A 124 -10.80 4.35 5.01
C VAL A 124 -10.54 4.24 6.51
N THR A 125 -9.31 4.51 6.91
CA THR A 125 -8.87 4.40 8.31
C THR A 125 -8.25 5.70 8.79
N ARG A 126 -8.42 6.00 10.08
CA ARG A 126 -7.70 7.08 10.77
C ARG A 126 -6.59 6.52 11.62
N ASN A 127 -5.45 7.18 11.57
CA ASN A 127 -4.30 6.86 12.39
C ASN A 127 -3.76 8.13 13.05
N ALA A 128 -3.15 7.99 14.23
CA ALA A 128 -2.41 9.05 14.89
C ALA A 128 -0.92 8.71 14.93
N TRP A 129 -0.08 9.65 14.55
CA TRP A 129 1.37 9.54 14.67
C TRP A 129 1.79 10.12 16.02
N LEU A 130 2.10 9.24 16.97
CA LEU A 130 2.37 9.57 18.36
C LEU A 130 3.88 9.59 18.61
N ALA A 131 4.39 10.73 19.08
CA ALA A 131 5.76 10.83 19.61
C ALA A 131 5.90 9.98 20.90
N PRO A 132 7.11 9.63 21.33
CA PRO A 132 7.35 9.08 22.65
C PRO A 132 6.67 9.97 23.71
N GLY A 133 5.97 9.35 24.66
CA GLY A 133 5.14 10.08 25.63
C GLY A 133 3.70 10.35 25.21
N GLY A 134 3.30 9.90 24.00
CA GLY A 134 1.89 9.87 23.55
C GLY A 134 1.36 11.16 22.92
N ARG A 135 2.19 12.19 22.72
CA ARG A 135 1.77 13.43 22.03
C ARG A 135 1.56 13.15 20.55
N THR A 136 0.39 13.50 20.01
CA THR A 136 0.09 13.42 18.58
C THR A 136 0.89 14.49 17.82
N VAL A 137 1.64 14.06 16.80
CA VAL A 137 2.39 14.92 15.86
C VAL A 137 1.58 15.15 14.60
N LEU A 138 1.03 14.06 14.03
CA LEU A 138 0.23 14.05 12.81
C LEU A 138 -1.06 13.24 13.03
N GLU A 139 -2.13 13.67 12.38
CA GLU A 139 -3.31 12.85 12.10
C GLU A 139 -3.26 12.39 10.63
N GLU A 140 -3.55 11.12 10.41
CA GLU A 140 -3.54 10.52 9.08
C GLU A 140 -4.92 9.97 8.74
N LEU A 141 -5.48 10.39 7.60
CA LEU A 141 -6.59 9.70 6.94
C LEU A 141 -5.99 8.87 5.79
N ARG A 142 -6.12 7.55 5.90
CA ARG A 142 -5.64 6.60 4.89
C ARG A 142 -6.80 6.02 4.13
N THR A 143 -6.84 6.25 2.83
CA THR A 143 -7.72 5.56 1.91
C THR A 143 -6.92 4.48 1.21
N THR A 144 -7.34 3.23 1.37
CA THR A 144 -6.79 2.06 0.68
C THR A 144 -7.85 1.49 -0.23
N ALA A 145 -7.55 1.32 -1.51
CA ALA A 145 -8.42 0.58 -2.41
C ALA A 145 -7.65 -0.55 -3.10
N VAL A 146 -8.31 -1.67 -3.31
CA VAL A 146 -7.79 -2.80 -4.08
C VAL A 146 -8.72 -3.02 -5.27
N GLU A 147 -8.16 -2.94 -6.47
CA GLU A 147 -8.88 -3.04 -7.74
C GLU A 147 -8.37 -4.24 -8.53
N THR A 148 -9.28 -5.06 -9.06
CA THR A 148 -8.91 -6.17 -9.94
C THR A 148 -8.67 -5.69 -11.35
N LEU A 149 -7.67 -6.28 -11.96
CA LEU A 149 -7.31 -6.08 -13.36
C LEU A 149 -7.49 -7.39 -14.14
N THR A 150 -7.16 -7.36 -15.42
CA THR A 150 -7.19 -8.56 -16.26
C THR A 150 -6.14 -9.59 -15.80
N ASN A 151 -6.35 -10.86 -16.13
CA ASN A 151 -5.41 -11.97 -15.86
C ASN A 151 -5.08 -12.23 -14.38
N GLY A 152 -5.97 -11.82 -13.46
CA GLY A 152 -5.76 -11.97 -12.03
C GLY A 152 -4.79 -10.96 -11.42
N GLU A 153 -4.28 -10.03 -12.21
CA GLU A 153 -3.52 -8.89 -11.73
C GLU A 153 -4.40 -7.91 -10.95
N TRP A 154 -3.80 -7.07 -10.12
CA TRP A 154 -4.54 -6.13 -9.29
C TRP A 154 -3.70 -4.93 -8.88
N LEU A 155 -4.36 -3.89 -8.44
CA LEU A 155 -3.76 -2.63 -8.01
C LEU A 155 -4.18 -2.35 -6.57
N LEU A 156 -3.22 -2.08 -5.69
CA LEU A 156 -3.47 -1.50 -4.38
C LEU A 156 -3.11 -0.02 -4.46
N THR A 157 -4.10 0.85 -4.26
CA THR A 157 -3.89 2.29 -4.21
C THR A 157 -3.92 2.80 -2.78
N LEU A 158 -3.04 3.74 -2.47
CA LEU A 158 -2.94 4.41 -1.19
C LEU A 158 -3.04 5.91 -1.39
N GLN A 159 -3.99 6.55 -0.71
CA GLN A 159 -3.99 7.99 -0.50
C GLN A 159 -3.83 8.25 0.99
N LEU A 160 -2.85 9.09 1.33
CA LEU A 160 -2.55 9.51 2.67
C LEU A 160 -2.81 11.01 2.77
N GLU A 161 -3.71 11.42 3.67
CA GLU A 161 -3.87 12.82 4.04
C GLU A 161 -3.25 12.99 5.42
N LEU A 162 -2.11 13.67 5.48
CA LEU A 162 -1.32 13.89 6.68
C LEU A 162 -1.56 15.33 7.16
N SER A 163 -2.20 15.48 8.30
CA SER A 163 -2.53 16.78 8.89
C SER A 163 -1.71 17.00 10.15
N PRO A 164 -0.91 18.09 10.24
CA PRO A 164 -0.32 18.52 11.47
C PRO A 164 -1.37 18.68 12.58
N LYS A 165 -1.05 18.31 13.85
CA LYS A 165 -2.02 18.43 14.92
C LYS A 165 -2.10 19.86 15.46
N ASP A 166 -0.99 20.39 15.95
CA ASP A 166 -0.96 21.69 16.65
C ASP A 166 0.06 22.66 16.06
N HIS A 167 1.11 22.16 15.45
CA HIS A 167 2.26 22.93 14.95
C HIS A 167 2.65 22.46 13.56
N PRO A 168 3.35 23.28 12.75
CA PRO A 168 3.90 22.84 11.48
C PRO A 168 4.73 21.56 11.66
N VAL A 169 4.66 20.68 10.67
CA VAL A 169 5.42 19.43 10.67
C VAL A 169 6.49 19.48 9.59
N VAL A 170 7.73 19.15 10.00
CA VAL A 170 8.87 19.01 9.11
C VAL A 170 9.19 17.51 8.97
N PHE A 171 9.06 17.01 7.75
CA PHE A 171 9.67 15.75 7.36
C PHE A 171 11.15 16.04 7.05
N GLY A 172 12.02 15.65 7.97
CA GLY A 172 13.46 15.94 7.89
C GLY A 172 14.13 15.22 6.72
N LYS A 173 15.30 15.71 6.33
CA LYS A 173 16.07 15.13 5.22
C LYS A 173 16.49 13.69 5.53
N THR A 174 15.96 12.73 4.79
CA THR A 174 16.24 11.30 4.96
C THR A 174 15.91 10.50 3.70
N PRO A 175 16.61 9.37 3.45
CA PRO A 175 16.23 8.43 2.40
C PRO A 175 15.08 7.48 2.79
N LEU A 176 14.49 7.59 3.99
CA LEU A 176 13.59 6.58 4.57
C LEU A 176 12.18 7.16 4.80
N GLY A 177 11.29 6.86 3.89
CA GLY A 177 9.85 7.21 3.95
C GLY A 177 9.35 8.07 2.80
N PRO A 178 8.01 8.07 2.53
CA PRO A 178 6.96 7.58 3.42
C PRO A 178 6.54 6.12 3.19
N LEU A 179 6.72 5.54 2.00
CA LEU A 179 6.25 4.21 1.66
C LEU A 179 7.43 3.27 1.41
N ALA A 180 7.34 2.07 1.96
CA ALA A 180 8.34 1.04 1.84
C ALA A 180 7.73 -0.32 1.51
N VAL A 181 8.42 -1.10 0.69
CA VAL A 181 8.05 -2.47 0.28
C VAL A 181 9.24 -3.39 0.48
N ARG A 182 9.00 -4.52 1.16
CA ARG A 182 9.97 -5.59 1.33
C ARG A 182 9.55 -6.82 0.55
N MET A 183 10.21 -7.07 -0.58
CA MET A 183 9.93 -8.20 -1.45
C MET A 183 10.35 -9.52 -0.81
N ALA A 184 9.65 -10.60 -1.15
CA ALA A 184 10.03 -11.96 -0.75
C ALA A 184 11.47 -12.28 -1.18
N LYS A 185 12.17 -13.12 -0.40
CA LYS A 185 13.57 -13.46 -0.64
C LYS A 185 13.81 -14.02 -2.04
N THR A 186 12.90 -14.85 -2.54
CA THR A 186 12.98 -15.47 -3.87
C THR A 186 12.87 -14.46 -5.02
N ILE A 187 12.33 -13.26 -4.74
CA ILE A 187 12.20 -12.17 -5.72
C ILE A 187 13.40 -11.23 -5.67
N GLY A 188 14.13 -11.19 -4.55
CA GLY A 188 15.31 -10.35 -4.40
C GLY A 188 16.39 -10.64 -5.46
N VAL A 189 17.08 -9.58 -5.94
CA VAL A 189 18.17 -9.74 -6.92
C VAL A 189 19.28 -10.62 -6.37
N ASN A 190 19.72 -10.34 -5.13
CA ASN A 190 20.84 -11.06 -4.51
C ASN A 190 20.54 -12.52 -4.17
N ASP A 191 19.32 -12.81 -3.74
CA ASP A 191 18.96 -14.11 -3.20
C ASP A 191 18.17 -14.98 -4.19
N GLY A 192 17.38 -14.35 -5.07
CA GLY A 192 16.46 -15.05 -5.98
C GLY A 192 16.71 -14.80 -7.46
N GLY A 193 17.72 -14.01 -7.81
CA GLY A 193 18.00 -13.68 -9.22
C GLY A 193 16.92 -12.80 -9.88
N GLY A 194 16.16 -12.06 -9.06
CA GLY A 194 15.19 -11.11 -9.56
C GLY A 194 15.82 -9.91 -10.26
N VAL A 195 15.00 -9.00 -10.75
CA VAL A 195 15.42 -7.80 -11.46
C VAL A 195 14.62 -6.60 -10.95
N VAL A 196 15.31 -5.48 -10.77
CA VAL A 196 14.67 -4.17 -10.52
C VAL A 196 14.80 -3.33 -11.76
N ARG A 197 13.76 -2.59 -12.14
CA ARG A 197 13.75 -1.63 -13.24
C ARG A 197 13.01 -0.38 -12.82
N ASN A 198 13.33 0.76 -13.43
CA ASN A 198 12.57 1.99 -13.24
C ASN A 198 12.15 2.61 -14.59
N SER A 199 11.31 3.65 -14.52
CA SER A 199 10.79 4.38 -15.68
C SER A 199 11.87 5.07 -16.52
N GLU A 200 13.07 5.22 -15.99
CA GLU A 200 14.18 5.94 -16.64
C GLU A 200 15.21 4.97 -17.26
N GLY A 201 14.87 3.68 -17.38
CA GLY A 201 15.73 2.65 -17.96
C GLY A 201 16.82 2.13 -17.01
N GLY A 202 16.80 2.53 -15.74
CA GLY A 202 17.72 2.01 -14.73
C GLY A 202 17.41 0.55 -14.40
N VAL A 203 18.48 -0.25 -14.18
CA VAL A 203 18.38 -1.68 -13.84
C VAL A 203 19.16 -1.95 -12.57
N ASN A 204 18.54 -2.71 -11.68
CA ASN A 204 19.06 -3.13 -10.38
C ASN A 204 19.53 -1.94 -9.51
N GLU A 205 20.11 -2.21 -8.35
CA GLU A 205 20.51 -1.17 -7.40
C GLU A 205 21.41 -0.10 -8.04
N SER A 206 22.37 -0.50 -8.86
CA SER A 206 23.30 0.44 -9.50
C SER A 206 22.63 1.46 -10.44
N GLY A 207 21.51 1.08 -11.06
CA GLY A 207 20.76 1.94 -11.97
C GLY A 207 19.56 2.64 -11.34
N THR A 208 19.12 2.21 -10.15
CA THR A 208 17.85 2.67 -9.56
C THR A 208 17.99 3.35 -8.19
N LEU A 209 19.05 3.06 -7.42
CA LEU A 209 19.28 3.65 -6.11
C LEU A 209 19.46 5.17 -6.20
N TRP A 210 18.70 5.91 -5.43
CA TRP A 210 18.71 7.39 -5.37
C TRP A 210 18.40 8.06 -6.71
N LYS A 211 17.69 7.37 -7.58
CA LYS A 211 17.22 7.93 -8.84
C LYS A 211 15.77 8.38 -8.74
N ARG A 212 15.46 9.50 -9.40
CA ARG A 212 14.08 9.92 -9.61
C ARG A 212 13.45 9.03 -10.66
N ALA A 213 12.21 8.63 -10.40
CA ALA A 213 11.46 7.79 -11.33
C ALA A 213 9.95 7.95 -11.09
N ARG A 214 9.14 7.71 -12.12
CA ARG A 214 7.69 7.64 -12.00
C ARG A 214 7.24 6.33 -11.35
N TRP A 215 8.03 5.29 -11.55
CA TRP A 215 7.78 3.97 -10.97
C TRP A 215 9.07 3.14 -10.88
N VAL A 216 9.02 2.17 -9.97
CA VAL A 216 10.04 1.11 -9.82
C VAL A 216 9.35 -0.24 -9.81
N ASP A 217 9.79 -1.15 -10.68
CA ASP A 217 9.32 -2.53 -10.79
C ASP A 217 10.33 -3.49 -10.16
N TYR A 218 9.86 -4.38 -9.31
CA TYR A 218 10.65 -5.46 -8.73
C TYR A 218 10.02 -6.81 -9.10
N SER A 219 10.66 -7.58 -9.98
CA SER A 219 10.16 -8.86 -10.49
C SER A 219 11.15 -9.98 -10.26
N GLY A 220 10.66 -11.17 -9.90
CA GLY A 220 11.49 -12.35 -9.69
C GLY A 220 10.67 -13.63 -9.54
N LEU A 221 11.31 -14.74 -9.19
CA LEU A 221 10.66 -16.03 -9.04
C LEU A 221 9.79 -16.07 -7.77
N SER A 222 8.48 -16.20 -7.93
CA SER A 222 7.53 -16.49 -6.86
C SER A 222 7.39 -18.00 -6.60
N ALA A 223 7.66 -18.81 -7.63
CA ALA A 223 7.76 -20.27 -7.60
C ALA A 223 8.73 -20.75 -8.71
N PRO A 224 9.13 -22.02 -8.75
CA PRO A 224 9.88 -22.55 -9.89
C PRO A 224 9.18 -22.17 -11.21
N ASP A 225 9.94 -21.62 -12.15
CA ASP A 225 9.49 -21.21 -13.50
C ASP A 225 8.36 -20.17 -13.55
N LEU A 226 8.03 -19.54 -12.41
CA LEU A 226 6.98 -18.53 -12.32
C LEU A 226 7.54 -17.19 -11.85
N VAL A 227 7.62 -16.23 -12.77
CA VAL A 227 8.00 -14.85 -12.47
C VAL A 227 6.77 -14.02 -12.18
N GLU A 228 6.80 -13.24 -11.10
CA GLU A 228 5.77 -12.30 -10.71
C GLU A 228 6.44 -11.10 -10.01
N GLY A 229 5.71 -10.02 -9.78
CA GLY A 229 6.31 -8.85 -9.17
C GLY A 229 5.33 -7.80 -8.69
N ILE A 230 5.91 -6.72 -8.18
CA ILE A 230 5.21 -5.51 -7.75
C ILE A 230 5.91 -4.32 -8.37
N THR A 231 5.13 -3.46 -9.05
CA THR A 231 5.59 -2.14 -9.46
C THR A 231 5.02 -1.08 -8.51
N LEU A 232 5.89 -0.29 -7.90
CA LEU A 232 5.52 0.85 -7.05
C LEU A 232 5.43 2.12 -7.92
N PHE A 233 4.25 2.72 -7.97
CA PHE A 233 3.93 3.95 -8.72
C PHE A 233 3.96 5.17 -7.80
N ASP A 234 4.61 6.23 -8.26
CA ASP A 234 4.52 7.58 -7.71
C ASP A 234 3.51 8.40 -8.52
N HIS A 235 2.67 9.19 -7.85
CA HIS A 235 1.62 9.97 -8.51
C HIS A 235 2.09 11.37 -8.87
N PRO A 236 1.70 11.95 -10.04
CA PRO A 236 2.13 13.28 -10.47
C PRO A 236 1.77 14.41 -9.51
N LEU A 237 0.73 14.23 -8.70
CA LEU A 237 0.31 15.21 -7.69
C LEU A 237 1.10 15.14 -6.38
N ASN A 238 2.02 14.21 -6.24
CA ASN A 238 2.90 14.16 -5.06
C ASN A 238 3.92 15.30 -5.10
N PRO A 239 4.24 15.93 -3.96
CA PRO A 239 5.31 16.91 -3.91
C PRO A 239 6.64 16.32 -4.39
N GLY A 240 7.33 17.05 -5.27
CA GLY A 240 8.62 16.63 -5.79
C GLY A 240 8.57 15.47 -6.80
N HIS A 241 7.40 15.17 -7.36
CA HIS A 241 7.28 14.19 -8.45
C HIS A 241 8.20 14.53 -9.65
N PRO A 242 8.86 13.55 -10.29
CA PRO A 242 8.98 12.16 -9.88
C PRO A 242 9.85 12.01 -8.62
N SER A 243 9.39 11.16 -7.70
CA SER A 243 10.06 10.93 -6.43
C SER A 243 11.42 10.26 -6.57
N VAL A 244 12.32 10.51 -5.61
CA VAL A 244 13.54 9.71 -5.45
C VAL A 244 13.16 8.35 -4.85
N PHE A 245 13.75 7.27 -5.37
CA PHE A 245 13.54 5.93 -4.84
C PHE A 245 14.78 5.40 -4.12
N HIS A 246 14.56 4.79 -2.97
CA HIS A 246 15.55 3.97 -2.28
C HIS A 246 15.32 2.51 -2.67
N VAL A 247 16.25 1.94 -3.42
CA VAL A 247 16.13 0.58 -3.97
C VAL A 247 17.39 -0.21 -3.65
N ARG A 248 17.25 -1.46 -3.21
CA ARG A 248 18.38 -2.35 -2.93
C ARG A 248 18.16 -3.72 -3.56
N ASN A 249 19.24 -4.36 -3.94
CA ASN A 249 19.22 -5.71 -4.53
C ASN A 249 18.76 -6.81 -3.56
N ASP A 250 18.65 -6.51 -2.27
CA ASP A 250 18.20 -7.45 -1.24
C ASP A 250 16.67 -7.52 -1.08
N GLY A 251 15.90 -7.01 -2.05
CA GLY A 251 14.44 -7.02 -2.06
C GLY A 251 13.78 -5.78 -1.45
N TRP A 252 14.50 -4.68 -1.36
CA TRP A 252 14.00 -3.41 -0.85
C TRP A 252 13.64 -2.45 -1.98
N MET A 253 12.46 -1.82 -1.88
CA MET A 253 12.12 -0.60 -2.62
C MET A 253 11.23 0.32 -1.77
N GLY A 254 11.47 1.62 -1.87
CA GLY A 254 10.70 2.62 -1.14
C GLY A 254 10.82 3.99 -1.77
N VAL A 255 9.85 4.84 -1.48
CA VAL A 255 9.85 6.25 -1.87
C VAL A 255 10.60 7.06 -0.82
N ALA A 256 11.34 8.08 -1.22
CA ALA A 256 12.13 8.94 -0.37
C ALA A 256 11.82 10.41 -0.66
N ILE A 257 10.64 10.90 -0.20
CA ILE A 257 10.12 12.24 -0.53
C ILE A 257 10.98 13.39 -0.02
N SER A 258 11.72 13.18 1.06
CA SER A 258 12.59 14.17 1.69
C SER A 258 14.07 13.85 1.53
N HIS A 259 14.46 13.01 0.56
CA HIS A 259 15.84 12.60 0.36
C HIS A 259 16.79 13.78 0.11
N GLU A 260 16.38 14.72 -0.72
CA GLU A 260 17.23 15.84 -1.14
C GLU A 260 17.13 17.03 -0.17
N GLN A 261 15.93 17.29 0.34
CA GLN A 261 15.66 18.40 1.25
C GLN A 261 14.48 18.09 2.18
N PRO A 262 14.38 18.74 3.34
CA PRO A 262 13.22 18.63 4.20
C PRO A 262 11.95 19.11 3.49
N LEU A 263 10.80 18.52 3.88
CA LEU A 263 9.46 18.96 3.44
C LEU A 263 8.69 19.47 4.65
N THR A 264 8.30 20.75 4.60
CA THR A 264 7.51 21.38 5.68
C THR A 264 6.02 21.42 5.31
N VAL A 265 5.17 21.00 6.24
CA VAL A 265 3.71 21.10 6.14
C VAL A 265 3.25 22.12 7.19
N PRO A 266 2.69 23.28 6.76
CA PRO A 266 2.11 24.26 7.67
C PRO A 266 1.00 23.68 8.53
N ALA A 267 0.75 24.25 9.71
CA ALA A 267 -0.21 23.71 10.67
C ALA A 267 -1.66 23.69 10.15
N ASP A 268 -2.00 24.59 9.23
CA ASP A 268 -3.32 24.75 8.61
C ASP A 268 -3.45 24.03 7.25
N GLN A 269 -2.44 23.25 6.86
CA GLN A 269 -2.41 22.55 5.57
C GLN A 269 -2.30 21.05 5.77
N LYS A 270 -2.65 20.30 4.71
CA LYS A 270 -2.48 18.85 4.64
C LYS A 270 -1.42 18.51 3.59
N LEU A 271 -0.60 17.51 3.89
CA LEU A 271 0.20 16.83 2.90
C LEU A 271 -0.61 15.64 2.36
N ILE A 272 -0.88 15.65 1.06
CA ILE A 272 -1.57 14.54 0.41
C ILE A 272 -0.57 13.79 -0.44
N LEU A 273 -0.42 12.48 -0.16
CA LEU A 273 0.47 11.58 -0.88
C LEU A 273 -0.34 10.46 -1.51
N ARG A 274 -0.01 10.11 -2.74
CA ARG A 274 -0.68 9.06 -3.51
C ARG A 274 0.33 8.08 -4.08
N TYR A 275 0.09 6.79 -3.86
CA TYR A 275 0.93 5.70 -4.37
C TYR A 275 0.06 4.55 -4.84
N ALA A 276 0.61 3.71 -5.72
CA ALA A 276 -0.02 2.46 -6.05
C ALA A 276 1.00 1.33 -6.16
N LEU A 277 0.56 0.12 -5.80
CA LEU A 277 1.30 -1.12 -6.00
C LEU A 277 0.57 -1.93 -7.07
N TYR A 278 1.15 -2.03 -8.24
CA TYR A 278 0.67 -2.89 -9.32
C TYR A 278 1.26 -4.28 -9.16
N VAL A 279 0.40 -5.23 -8.82
CA VAL A 279 0.77 -6.65 -8.64
C VAL A 279 0.48 -7.39 -9.93
N HIS A 280 1.51 -7.99 -10.52
CA HIS A 280 1.48 -8.49 -11.89
C HIS A 280 2.12 -9.85 -12.06
N ARG A 281 1.77 -10.49 -13.18
CA ARG A 281 2.41 -11.69 -13.70
C ARG A 281 3.62 -11.33 -14.55
N GLY A 282 4.59 -12.25 -14.59
CA GLY A 282 5.77 -12.13 -15.44
C GLY A 282 6.64 -10.91 -15.11
N ARG A 283 7.41 -10.50 -16.09
CA ARG A 283 8.13 -9.22 -16.12
C ARG A 283 7.54 -8.39 -17.25
N PRO A 284 6.55 -7.53 -16.98
CA PRO A 284 5.86 -6.80 -18.04
C PRO A 284 6.83 -5.95 -18.87
N ALA A 285 6.51 -5.72 -20.14
CA ALA A 285 7.24 -4.76 -20.96
C ALA A 285 7.15 -3.35 -20.34
N ILE A 286 8.19 -2.54 -20.52
CA ILE A 286 8.26 -1.16 -19.98
C ILE A 286 7.03 -0.36 -20.40
N GLU A 287 6.65 -0.47 -21.69
CA GLU A 287 5.51 0.23 -22.27
C GLU A 287 4.18 -0.18 -21.62
N SER A 288 4.06 -1.43 -21.18
CA SER A 288 2.88 -1.95 -20.48
C SER A 288 2.78 -1.37 -19.07
N ILE A 289 3.90 -1.28 -18.37
CA ILE A 289 3.97 -0.63 -17.04
C ILE A 289 3.66 0.86 -17.19
N GLU A 290 4.25 1.53 -18.17
CA GLU A 290 4.04 2.95 -18.44
C GLU A 290 2.56 3.26 -18.72
N LYS A 291 1.91 2.46 -19.56
CA LYS A 291 0.48 2.59 -19.84
C LYS A 291 -0.36 2.42 -18.56
N ARG A 292 0.02 1.49 -17.69
CA ARG A 292 -0.67 1.27 -16.41
C ARG A 292 -0.47 2.46 -15.47
N TRP A 293 0.77 2.96 -15.39
CA TRP A 293 1.07 4.16 -14.62
C TRP A 293 0.30 5.38 -15.12
N GLN A 294 0.20 5.60 -16.45
CA GLN A 294 -0.58 6.71 -17.04
C GLN A 294 -2.07 6.61 -16.66
N ALA A 295 -2.64 5.41 -16.66
CA ALA A 295 -4.02 5.21 -16.22
C ALA A 295 -4.20 5.59 -14.75
N TYR A 296 -3.27 5.19 -13.86
CA TYR A 296 -3.25 5.57 -12.45
C TYR A 296 -3.00 7.08 -12.27
N ALA A 297 -2.06 7.67 -12.98
CA ALA A 297 -1.72 9.10 -12.91
C ALA A 297 -2.88 10.02 -13.33
N GLY A 298 -3.82 9.54 -14.14
CA GLY A 298 -5.04 10.25 -14.52
C GLY A 298 -6.14 10.24 -13.47
N THR A 299 -6.00 9.48 -12.37
CA THR A 299 -6.96 9.49 -11.25
C THR A 299 -6.80 10.77 -10.42
N ARG A 300 -7.90 11.26 -9.82
CA ARG A 300 -7.89 12.48 -8.98
C ARG A 300 -8.04 12.17 -7.51
#